data_f1f7d06ca2f4c687ea1a1ee5f17fbfa8
#
_entry.id   f1f7d06ca2f4c687ea1a1ee5f17fbfa8
#
_cell.length_a   1.000
_cell.length_b   1.000
_cell.length_c   1.000
_cell.angle_alpha   90.00
_cell.angle_beta   90.00
_cell.angle_gamma   90.00
#
_symmetry.space_group_name_H-M   'P 1'
#
loop_
_entity.id
_entity.type
_entity.pdbx_description
1 polymer ?
#
loop_
_entity_poly.entity_id
_entity_poly.type
_entity_poly.pdbx_seq_one_letter_code
_entity_poly.pdbx_strand_id
1 'polypeptide(L)'
;MKSKIIWFAAFQFIAIVCIAQVHADDIIGFWLTAGKEPAKIQIYKSGAKYFGKIVWLKNPSDNGKLKVDNNNPDQKRRSRPIVGLVILTNFKFDGDDEWDDGDIYDPESGKNYSCYIFLKDSNTLKVRGYVGISLFGRTEVWTRTTF
;
A
#
# COMPACT_ATOMS: atom_id res chain seq x y z
N MET A 1 9.12 -32.32 -66.67
CA MET A 1 9.53 -31.32 -65.62
C MET A 1 8.64 -31.49 -64.40
N LYS A 2 9.16 -32.03 -63.30
CA LYS A 2 8.42 -32.25 -62.06
C LYS A 2 8.63 -31.05 -61.12
N SER A 3 7.61 -30.21 -60.93
CA SER A 3 7.64 -29.08 -60.00
C SER A 3 7.52 -29.59 -58.56
N LYS A 4 8.52 -29.37 -57.73
CA LYS A 4 8.47 -29.65 -56.29
C LYS A 4 7.88 -28.44 -55.59
N ILE A 5 6.65 -28.58 -55.09
CA ILE A 5 6.03 -27.58 -54.22
C ILE A 5 6.58 -27.79 -52.79
N ILE A 6 7.40 -26.82 -52.33
CA ILE A 6 7.91 -26.79 -50.95
C ILE A 6 6.88 -26.09 -50.09
N TRP A 7 6.23 -26.80 -49.17
CA TRP A 7 5.35 -26.24 -48.13
C TRP A 7 6.21 -25.67 -47.03
N PHE A 8 6.21 -24.34 -46.89
CA PHE A 8 6.78 -23.66 -45.73
C PHE A 8 5.71 -23.67 -44.63
N ALA A 9 5.85 -24.55 -43.63
CA ALA A 9 5.05 -24.53 -42.41
C ALA A 9 5.54 -23.37 -41.54
N ALA A 10 4.83 -22.26 -41.55
CA ALA A 10 5.06 -21.16 -40.62
C ALA A 10 4.60 -21.58 -39.21
N PHE A 11 5.54 -21.89 -38.35
CA PHE A 11 5.28 -22.18 -36.93
C PHE A 11 5.05 -20.83 -36.23
N GLN A 12 3.77 -20.46 -36.02
CA GLN A 12 3.45 -19.27 -35.19
C GLN A 12 3.68 -19.60 -33.72
N PHE A 13 4.71 -19.03 -33.14
CA PHE A 13 4.94 -19.05 -31.71
C PHE A 13 3.94 -18.10 -31.04
N ILE A 14 2.86 -18.64 -30.48
CA ILE A 14 1.95 -17.88 -29.62
C ILE A 14 2.64 -17.74 -28.27
N ALA A 15 3.23 -16.59 -27.99
CA ALA A 15 3.72 -16.24 -26.66
C ALA A 15 2.50 -16.05 -25.74
N ILE A 16 2.23 -17.01 -24.88
CA ILE A 16 1.24 -16.85 -23.80
C ILE A 16 1.84 -15.89 -22.78
N VAL A 17 1.41 -14.64 -22.79
CA VAL A 17 1.71 -13.67 -21.74
C VAL A 17 0.87 -14.07 -20.53
N CYS A 18 1.49 -14.75 -19.57
CA CYS A 18 0.88 -15.04 -18.28
C CYS A 18 0.86 -13.74 -17.47
N ILE A 19 -0.26 -13.02 -17.51
CA ILE A 19 -0.49 -11.87 -16.61
C ILE A 19 -0.77 -12.49 -15.24
N ALA A 20 0.12 -12.26 -14.27
CA ALA A 20 -0.12 -12.69 -12.90
C ALA A 20 -1.34 -11.93 -12.36
N GLN A 21 -2.39 -12.64 -12.00
CA GLN A 21 -3.58 -12.07 -11.40
C GLN A 21 -3.26 -11.62 -9.97
N VAL A 22 -3.65 -10.40 -9.61
CA VAL A 22 -3.52 -9.89 -8.24
C VAL A 22 -4.58 -10.55 -7.35
N HIS A 23 -4.18 -10.96 -6.16
CA HIS A 23 -5.07 -11.56 -5.17
C HIS A 23 -5.26 -10.63 -3.97
N ALA A 24 -6.40 -10.72 -3.32
CA ALA A 24 -6.77 -9.85 -2.22
C ALA A 24 -5.73 -9.78 -1.09
N ASP A 25 -5.01 -10.86 -0.82
CA ASP A 25 -4.03 -10.94 0.26
C ASP A 25 -2.59 -10.54 -0.18
N ASP A 26 -2.40 -10.14 -1.43
CA ASP A 26 -1.08 -9.75 -1.97
C ASP A 26 -0.51 -8.48 -1.33
N ILE A 27 -1.35 -7.63 -0.72
CA ILE A 27 -0.87 -6.45 0.01
C ILE A 27 -0.39 -6.77 1.44
N ILE A 28 -0.68 -7.97 1.96
CA ILE A 28 -0.27 -8.34 3.32
C ILE A 28 1.26 -8.37 3.42
N GLY A 29 1.80 -7.81 4.49
CA GLY A 29 3.23 -7.80 4.76
C GLY A 29 3.73 -6.44 5.25
N PHE A 30 5.03 -6.21 5.08
CA PHE A 30 5.70 -5.00 5.54
C PHE A 30 6.05 -4.10 4.37
N TRP A 31 5.80 -2.81 4.56
CA TRP A 31 5.98 -1.78 3.54
C TRP A 31 6.74 -0.60 4.12
N LEU A 32 7.76 -0.15 3.39
CA LEU A 32 8.54 1.03 3.74
C LEU A 32 7.94 2.26 3.04
N THR A 33 7.55 3.27 3.80
CA THR A 33 7.04 4.53 3.26
C THR A 33 8.16 5.35 2.62
N ALA A 34 7.79 6.25 1.71
CA ALA A 34 8.73 7.19 1.10
C ALA A 34 9.01 8.40 2.04
N GLY A 35 9.99 9.23 1.63
CA GLY A 35 10.27 10.51 2.29
C GLY A 35 11.49 10.53 3.19
N LYS A 36 11.64 11.63 3.93
CA LYS A 36 12.82 11.87 4.80
C LYS A 36 12.75 11.08 6.11
N GLU A 37 11.56 10.84 6.59
CA GLU A 37 11.25 10.14 7.84
C GLU A 37 10.47 8.84 7.54
N PRO A 38 11.11 7.83 6.91
CA PRO A 38 10.41 6.61 6.54
C PRO A 38 9.96 5.82 7.77
N ALA A 39 8.82 5.15 7.60
CA ALA A 39 8.24 4.22 8.55
C ALA A 39 8.06 2.85 7.90
N LYS A 40 8.06 1.78 8.69
CA LYS A 40 7.58 0.47 8.22
C LYS A 40 6.14 0.29 8.68
N ILE A 41 5.29 -0.05 7.73
CA ILE A 41 3.88 -0.32 7.94
C ILE A 41 3.65 -1.81 7.75
N GLN A 42 3.03 -2.45 8.73
CA GLN A 42 2.53 -3.81 8.59
C GLN A 42 1.08 -3.76 8.12
N ILE A 43 0.82 -4.24 6.90
CA ILE A 43 -0.55 -4.46 6.41
C ILE A 43 -0.97 -5.87 6.80
N TYR A 44 -2.17 -5.99 7.36
CA TYR A 44 -2.75 -7.24 7.82
C TYR A 44 -4.26 -7.27 7.58
N LYS A 45 -4.82 -8.47 7.55
CA LYS A 45 -6.25 -8.71 7.38
C LYS A 45 -6.93 -8.92 8.73
N SER A 46 -8.11 -8.36 8.89
CA SER A 46 -8.99 -8.62 10.03
C SER A 46 -10.42 -8.73 9.53
N GLY A 47 -11.00 -9.94 9.64
CA GLY A 47 -12.25 -10.27 8.97
C GLY A 47 -12.12 -10.17 7.46
N ALA A 48 -13.02 -9.44 6.82
CA ALA A 48 -13.03 -9.21 5.37
C ALA A 48 -12.29 -7.92 4.95
N LYS A 49 -11.62 -7.24 5.88
CA LYS A 49 -10.99 -5.93 5.65
C LYS A 49 -9.50 -5.95 5.95
N TYR A 50 -8.80 -4.96 5.38
CA TYR A 50 -7.36 -4.77 5.56
C TYR A 50 -7.10 -3.51 6.37
N PHE A 51 -6.05 -3.59 7.19
CA PHE A 51 -5.60 -2.56 8.11
C PHE A 51 -4.08 -2.44 8.03
N GLY A 52 -3.54 -1.31 8.46
CA GLY A 52 -2.10 -1.11 8.52
C GLY A 52 -1.68 -0.38 9.78
N LYS A 53 -0.63 -0.88 10.43
CA LYS A 53 -0.06 -0.26 11.63
C LYS A 53 1.40 0.09 11.43
N ILE A 54 1.85 1.17 12.05
CA ILE A 54 3.25 1.55 12.10
C ILE A 54 3.96 0.55 13.02
N VAL A 55 4.98 -0.15 12.51
CA VAL A 55 5.76 -1.10 13.30
C VAL A 55 7.19 -0.64 13.55
N TRP A 56 7.65 0.34 12.78
CA TRP A 56 8.98 0.93 12.92
C TRP A 56 9.02 2.35 12.37
N LEU A 57 9.84 3.19 12.97
CA LEU A 57 10.18 4.55 12.53
C LEU A 57 11.69 4.66 12.39
N LYS A 58 12.18 5.37 11.37
CA LYS A 58 13.61 5.71 11.25
C LYS A 58 14.10 6.50 12.47
N ASN A 59 13.30 7.47 12.91
CA ASN A 59 13.55 8.27 14.09
C ASN A 59 12.39 8.12 15.09
N PRO A 60 12.43 7.10 15.98
CA PRO A 60 11.32 6.80 16.89
C PRO A 60 11.21 7.77 18.07
N SER A 61 12.23 8.60 18.27
CA SER A 61 12.29 9.58 19.37
C SER A 61 12.74 10.95 18.87
N ASP A 62 12.35 11.99 19.62
CA ASP A 62 12.82 13.35 19.45
C ASP A 62 13.31 13.86 20.81
N ASN A 63 14.56 14.40 20.84
CA ASN A 63 15.22 14.84 22.06
C ASN A 63 15.17 13.81 23.22
N GLY A 64 15.35 12.52 22.89
CA GLY A 64 15.35 11.42 23.86
C GLY A 64 13.96 10.98 24.34
N LYS A 65 12.87 11.59 23.84
CA LYS A 65 11.49 11.21 24.15
C LYS A 65 10.86 10.48 22.96
N LEU A 66 10.15 9.39 23.23
CA LEU A 66 9.42 8.67 22.19
C LEU A 66 8.42 9.59 21.49
N LYS A 67 8.34 9.49 20.17
CA LYS A 67 7.31 10.18 19.38
C LYS A 67 5.94 9.62 19.73
N VAL A 68 5.02 10.52 20.06
CA VAL A 68 3.63 10.21 20.40
C VAL A 68 2.69 10.99 19.50
N ASP A 69 1.43 10.62 19.48
CA ASP A 69 0.37 11.13 18.61
C ASP A 69 -0.13 12.53 19.07
N ASN A 70 0.81 13.46 19.24
CA ASN A 70 0.58 14.79 19.84
C ASN A 70 -0.52 15.61 19.16
N ASN A 71 -0.70 15.43 17.86
CA ASN A 71 -1.65 16.21 17.04
C ASN A 71 -3.02 15.54 16.95
N ASN A 72 -3.25 14.44 17.69
CA ASN A 72 -4.55 13.79 17.68
C ASN A 72 -5.65 14.76 18.14
N PRO A 73 -6.77 14.87 17.41
CA PRO A 73 -7.90 15.71 17.82
C PRO A 73 -8.49 15.29 19.17
N ASP A 74 -8.48 14.00 19.49
CA ASP A 74 -8.82 13.49 20.82
C ASP A 74 -7.62 13.62 21.77
N GLN A 75 -7.70 14.55 22.72
CA GLN A 75 -6.65 14.79 23.71
C GLN A 75 -6.25 13.53 24.49
N LYS A 76 -7.19 12.62 24.77
CA LYS A 76 -6.93 11.37 25.49
C LYS A 76 -6.01 10.42 24.73
N ARG A 77 -5.88 10.62 23.42
CA ARG A 77 -5.05 9.79 22.53
C ARG A 77 -3.67 10.37 22.24
N ARG A 78 -3.39 11.62 22.63
CA ARG A 78 -2.14 12.32 22.30
C ARG A 78 -0.89 11.71 22.93
N SER A 79 -1.02 10.93 24.00
CA SER A 79 0.11 10.23 24.64
C SER A 79 0.41 8.85 24.05
N ARG A 80 -0.35 8.38 23.05
CA ARG A 80 -0.11 7.08 22.43
C ARG A 80 1.19 7.12 21.61
N PRO A 81 2.06 6.11 21.73
CA PRO A 81 3.23 6.01 20.86
C PRO A 81 2.81 5.92 19.37
N ILE A 82 3.61 6.55 18.49
CA ILE A 82 3.41 6.43 17.04
C ILE A 82 3.69 4.99 16.58
N VAL A 83 4.70 4.32 17.12
CA VAL A 83 4.94 2.89 16.85
C VAL A 83 3.83 2.08 17.51
N GLY A 84 3.18 1.24 16.72
CA GLY A 84 1.99 0.47 17.10
C GLY A 84 0.67 1.12 16.67
N LEU A 85 0.68 2.37 16.22
CA LEU A 85 -0.53 3.08 15.80
C LEU A 85 -1.09 2.50 14.50
N VAL A 86 -2.38 2.15 14.51
CA VAL A 86 -3.11 1.77 13.29
C VAL A 86 -3.44 3.04 12.52
N ILE A 87 -2.90 3.14 11.30
CA ILE A 87 -3.08 4.31 10.43
C ILE A 87 -3.89 4.01 9.18
N LEU A 88 -3.92 2.76 8.72
CA LEU A 88 -4.76 2.32 7.60
C LEU A 88 -5.93 1.52 8.17
N THR A 89 -7.16 1.86 7.77
CA THR A 89 -8.37 1.21 8.29
C THR A 89 -9.38 0.92 7.19
N ASN A 90 -10.07 -0.20 7.34
CA ASN A 90 -11.30 -0.58 6.62
C ASN A 90 -11.17 -0.88 5.12
N PHE A 91 -9.99 -1.00 4.55
CA PHE A 91 -9.82 -1.27 3.12
C PHE A 91 -10.48 -2.57 2.68
N LYS A 92 -11.06 -2.56 1.49
CA LYS A 92 -11.67 -3.71 0.81
C LYS A 92 -11.01 -3.89 -0.55
N PHE A 93 -10.77 -5.14 -0.93
CA PHE A 93 -10.28 -5.49 -2.26
C PHE A 93 -11.41 -5.38 -3.29
N ASP A 94 -11.19 -4.68 -4.39
CA ASP A 94 -12.16 -4.47 -5.46
C ASP A 94 -12.31 -5.66 -6.43
N GLY A 95 -11.37 -6.62 -6.36
CA GLY A 95 -11.35 -7.81 -7.22
C GLY A 95 -10.38 -7.72 -8.40
N ASP A 96 -9.64 -6.62 -8.53
CA ASP A 96 -8.64 -6.41 -9.59
C ASP A 96 -7.25 -6.12 -8.99
N ASP A 97 -6.88 -4.88 -8.75
CA ASP A 97 -5.56 -4.50 -8.22
C ASP A 97 -5.61 -3.35 -7.19
N GLU A 98 -6.80 -2.98 -6.76
CA GLU A 98 -7.03 -1.87 -5.83
C GLU A 98 -7.73 -2.33 -4.53
N TRP A 99 -7.38 -1.67 -3.43
CA TRP A 99 -8.07 -1.74 -2.14
C TRP A 99 -8.62 -0.36 -1.83
N ASP A 100 -9.93 -0.23 -1.83
CA ASP A 100 -10.67 1.01 -1.66
C ASP A 100 -11.48 1.08 -0.36
N ASP A 101 -12.37 2.06 -0.25
CA ASP A 101 -13.25 2.32 0.90
C ASP A 101 -12.51 2.48 2.24
N GLY A 102 -11.22 2.72 2.20
CA GLY A 102 -10.38 2.86 3.38
C GLY A 102 -10.09 4.30 3.77
N ASP A 103 -9.54 4.44 4.97
CA ASP A 103 -9.06 5.70 5.52
C ASP A 103 -7.58 5.59 5.90
N ILE A 104 -6.86 6.71 5.78
CA ILE A 104 -5.51 6.86 6.30
C ILE A 104 -5.47 7.98 7.33
N TYR A 105 -4.95 7.67 8.53
CA TYR A 105 -4.66 8.64 9.56
C TYR A 105 -3.23 9.14 9.45
N ASP A 106 -3.06 10.47 9.41
CA ASP A 106 -1.76 11.12 9.42
C ASP A 106 -1.46 11.68 10.81
N PRO A 107 -0.54 11.09 11.58
CA PRO A 107 -0.22 11.56 12.93
C PRO A 107 0.54 12.90 12.94
N GLU A 108 1.17 13.30 11.82
CA GLU A 108 1.84 14.61 11.75
C GLU A 108 0.84 15.77 11.70
N SER A 109 -0.27 15.59 11.01
CA SER A 109 -1.35 16.60 10.95
C SER A 109 -2.51 16.33 11.90
N GLY A 110 -2.63 15.13 12.46
CA GLY A 110 -3.76 14.69 13.27
C GLY A 110 -5.06 14.50 12.47
N LYS A 111 -4.97 14.32 11.15
CA LYS A 111 -6.12 14.25 10.24
C LYS A 111 -6.32 12.86 9.66
N ASN A 112 -7.59 12.54 9.37
CA ASN A 112 -7.97 11.38 8.56
C ASN A 112 -8.27 11.84 7.13
N TYR A 113 -7.89 10.98 6.19
CA TYR A 113 -8.17 11.15 4.76
C TYR A 113 -8.81 9.88 4.22
N SER A 114 -9.75 10.00 3.29
CA SER A 114 -10.16 8.86 2.49
C SER A 114 -8.98 8.34 1.69
N CYS A 115 -8.87 7.04 1.52
CA CYS A 115 -7.68 6.44 0.95
C CYS A 115 -8.01 5.22 0.10
N TYR A 116 -7.27 5.06 -0.99
CA TYR A 116 -7.18 3.79 -1.69
C TYR A 116 -5.72 3.40 -1.91
N ILE A 117 -5.50 2.11 -2.09
CA ILE A 117 -4.19 1.49 -2.29
C ILE A 117 -4.23 0.72 -3.59
N PHE A 118 -3.23 0.94 -4.45
CA PHE A 118 -3.05 0.26 -5.71
C PHE A 118 -1.75 -0.56 -5.69
N LEU A 119 -1.84 -1.87 -6.00
CA LEU A 119 -0.67 -2.73 -6.12
C LEU A 119 -0.09 -2.63 -7.54
N LYS A 120 0.94 -1.80 -7.70
CA LYS A 120 1.59 -1.62 -8.99
C LYS A 120 2.34 -2.88 -9.47
N ASP A 121 3.00 -3.54 -8.55
CA ASP A 121 3.71 -4.81 -8.72
C ASP A 121 3.91 -5.46 -7.35
N SER A 122 4.46 -6.68 -7.29
CA SER A 122 4.65 -7.43 -6.04
C SER A 122 5.43 -6.68 -4.95
N ASN A 123 6.19 -5.64 -5.31
CA ASN A 123 7.08 -4.91 -4.41
C ASN A 123 6.73 -3.42 -4.26
N THR A 124 5.68 -2.94 -4.95
CA THR A 124 5.38 -1.51 -5.01
C THR A 124 3.90 -1.24 -4.80
N LEU A 125 3.56 -0.49 -3.75
CA LEU A 125 2.22 0.06 -3.53
C LEU A 125 2.20 1.56 -3.88
N LYS A 126 1.08 2.01 -4.41
CA LYS A 126 0.70 3.42 -4.45
C LYS A 126 -0.43 3.64 -3.46
N VAL A 127 -0.17 4.46 -2.45
CA VAL A 127 -1.14 4.80 -1.40
C VAL A 127 -1.60 6.23 -1.64
N ARG A 128 -2.89 6.43 -1.91
CA ARG A 128 -3.43 7.75 -2.21
C ARG A 128 -4.47 8.18 -1.19
N GLY A 129 -4.07 9.16 -0.37
CA GLY A 129 -4.99 9.87 0.53
C GLY A 129 -5.58 11.09 -0.17
N TYR A 130 -6.87 11.39 0.09
CA TYR A 130 -7.58 12.50 -0.53
C TYR A 130 -8.70 13.05 0.36
N VAL A 131 -9.16 14.27 0.03
CA VAL A 131 -10.29 14.93 0.69
C VAL A 131 -11.41 15.15 -0.34
N GLY A 132 -12.60 14.63 -0.05
CA GLY A 132 -13.77 14.73 -0.91
C GLY A 132 -13.67 13.82 -2.13
N ILE A 133 -13.02 14.26 -3.20
CA ILE A 133 -12.80 13.45 -4.41
C ILE A 133 -11.31 13.15 -4.61
N SER A 134 -11.00 12.01 -5.21
CA SER A 134 -9.62 11.53 -5.39
C SER A 134 -8.71 12.46 -6.22
N LEU A 135 -9.30 13.41 -6.98
CA LEU A 135 -8.55 14.42 -7.71
C LEU A 135 -7.72 15.31 -6.76
N PHE A 136 -8.25 15.65 -5.58
CA PHE A 136 -7.58 16.45 -4.56
C PHE A 136 -6.87 15.55 -3.53
N GLY A 137 -5.86 14.85 -3.97
CA GLY A 137 -5.15 13.90 -3.13
C GLY A 137 -3.64 13.88 -3.37
N ARG A 138 -2.94 13.21 -2.45
CA ARG A 138 -1.50 12.95 -2.52
C ARG A 138 -1.27 11.46 -2.63
N THR A 139 -0.41 11.05 -3.55
CA THR A 139 0.03 9.67 -3.71
C THR A 139 1.44 9.50 -3.15
N GLU A 140 1.61 8.49 -2.32
CA GLU A 140 2.93 8.02 -1.87
C GLU A 140 3.21 6.64 -2.47
N VAL A 141 4.48 6.38 -2.75
CA VAL A 141 4.94 5.08 -3.23
C VAL A 141 5.63 4.38 -2.08
N TRP A 142 5.11 3.22 -1.69
CA TRP A 142 5.69 2.38 -0.65
C TRP A 142 6.35 1.15 -1.27
N THR A 143 7.46 0.72 -0.72
CA THR A 143 8.19 -0.45 -1.21
C THR A 143 8.11 -1.60 -0.21
N ARG A 144 7.98 -2.82 -0.72
CA ARG A 144 7.95 -4.02 0.12
C ARG A 144 9.27 -4.16 0.87
N THR A 145 9.18 -4.56 2.13
CA THR A 145 10.34 -4.75 3.00
C THR A 145 10.13 -5.94 3.94
N THR A 146 11.13 -6.23 4.75
CA THR A 146 11.05 -7.17 5.87
C THR A 146 11.05 -6.40 7.18
N PHE A 147 10.61 -7.06 8.25
CA PHE A 147 10.68 -6.49 9.60
C PHE A 147 12.12 -6.43 10.09
#